data_b4af5536eafb18b5513476c162c180c8
#
_entry.id   b4af5536eafb18b5513476c162c180c8
#
_cell.length_a   1.000
_cell.length_b   1.000
_cell.length_c   1.000
_cell.angle_alpha   90.00
_cell.angle_beta   90.00
_cell.angle_gamma   90.00
#
_symmetry.space_group_name_H-M   'P 1'
#
loop_
_entity.id
_entity.type
_entity.pdbx_description
1 polymer ?
#
loop_
_entity_poly.entity_id
_entity_poly.type
_entity_poly.pdbx_seq_one_letter_code
_entity_poly.pdbx_strand_id
1 'polypeptide(L)'
;MTCNPGGDIIPCSIDVHADPEWLRVLAHRRREPVAVLEAAIGRFQAAGVTPEIVESHLHDAGDRLYAAAASGRVSWAAEFGGECVVALIAAEVSALASHLVTRAASIRAASIEVLLEEYSAVTVASSLGVARQKVYELAKGKVGTDFIKTTPWSSK
;
A
#
# COMPACT_ATOMS: atom_id res chain seq x y z
N MET A 1 -2.78 36.16 47.05
CA MET A 1 -1.78 35.10 46.84
C MET A 1 -2.44 33.74 47.06
N THR A 2 -2.83 33.06 46.02
CA THR A 2 -3.04 31.60 46.03
C THR A 2 -2.95 31.13 44.59
N CYS A 3 -1.83 30.48 44.26
CA CYS A 3 -1.63 29.80 43.01
C CYS A 3 -2.48 28.53 43.01
N ASN A 4 -3.26 28.33 41.97
CA ASN A 4 -3.92 27.08 41.67
C ASN A 4 -3.12 26.37 40.58
N PRO A 5 -2.41 25.26 40.89
CA PRO A 5 -1.76 24.42 39.88
C PRO A 5 -2.64 23.23 39.62
N GLY A 6 -3.39 23.25 38.54
CA GLY A 6 -4.24 22.15 38.14
C GLY A 6 -4.89 22.41 36.78
N GLY A 7 -4.08 22.73 35.79
CA GLY A 7 -4.51 22.73 34.41
C GLY A 7 -4.25 21.33 33.84
N ASP A 8 -5.25 20.45 33.95
CA ASP A 8 -5.30 19.23 33.13
C ASP A 8 -5.21 19.65 31.68
N ILE A 9 -4.06 19.37 31.07
CA ILE A 9 -3.90 19.41 29.63
C ILE A 9 -4.71 18.22 29.13
N ILE A 10 -5.99 18.48 28.82
CA ILE A 10 -6.77 17.55 28.03
C ILE A 10 -6.01 17.46 26.70
N PRO A 11 -5.49 16.28 26.32
CA PRO A 11 -5.00 16.12 24.98
C PRO A 11 -6.19 16.40 24.06
N CYS A 12 -6.08 17.46 23.29
CA CYS A 12 -7.01 17.74 22.22
C CYS A 12 -7.06 16.47 21.36
N SER A 13 -8.12 15.69 21.51
CA SER A 13 -8.45 14.63 20.56
C SER A 13 -8.64 15.36 19.24
N ILE A 14 -7.59 15.39 18.44
CA ILE A 14 -7.70 15.74 17.04
C ILE A 14 -8.50 14.58 16.44
N ASP A 15 -9.82 14.73 16.40
CA ASP A 15 -10.66 13.97 15.50
C ASP A 15 -10.25 14.36 14.08
N VAL A 16 -9.11 13.82 13.65
CA VAL A 16 -8.73 13.87 12.26
C VAL A 16 -9.64 12.90 11.55
N HIS A 17 -10.78 13.40 11.13
CA HIS A 17 -11.55 12.78 10.07
C HIS A 17 -10.67 12.88 8.81
N ALA A 18 -9.78 11.92 8.64
CA ALA A 18 -9.08 11.77 7.38
C ALA A 18 -10.14 11.72 6.29
N ASP A 19 -10.04 12.65 5.34
CA ASP A 19 -10.94 12.77 4.21
C ASP A 19 -11.21 11.36 3.63
N PRO A 20 -12.50 10.95 3.50
CA PRO A 20 -12.87 9.64 2.99
C PRO A 20 -12.19 9.30 1.65
N GLU A 21 -11.91 10.31 0.81
CA GLU A 21 -11.22 10.10 -0.47
C GLU A 21 -9.78 9.65 -0.27
N TRP A 22 -9.03 10.25 0.66
CA TRP A 22 -7.69 9.79 1.01
C TRP A 22 -7.69 8.37 1.57
N LEU A 23 -8.66 8.04 2.42
CA LEU A 23 -8.78 6.68 2.98
C LEU A 23 -9.09 5.64 1.89
N ARG A 24 -9.81 6.02 0.84
CA ARG A 24 -10.09 5.19 -0.32
C ARG A 24 -8.83 4.97 -1.15
N VAL A 25 -8.17 6.03 -1.54
CA VAL A 25 -6.99 5.99 -2.41
C VAL A 25 -5.82 5.27 -1.75
N LEU A 26 -5.63 5.47 -0.44
CA LEU A 26 -4.56 4.84 0.35
C LEU A 26 -5.03 3.57 1.09
N ALA A 27 -6.04 2.88 0.58
CA ALA A 27 -6.61 1.68 1.22
C ALA A 27 -5.60 0.54 1.43
N HIS A 28 -4.54 0.48 0.63
CA HIS A 28 -3.44 -0.48 0.79
C HIS A 28 -2.60 -0.22 2.04
N ARG A 29 -2.69 0.98 2.65
CA ARG A 29 -2.03 1.35 3.92
C ARG A 29 -2.86 1.11 5.16
N ARG A 30 -4.06 0.54 5.07
CA ARG A 30 -5.00 0.36 6.21
C ARG A 30 -4.44 -0.41 7.40
N ARG A 31 -3.34 -1.15 7.22
CA ARG A 31 -2.67 -1.87 8.32
C ARG A 31 -1.57 -1.06 8.98
N GLU A 32 -1.20 0.05 8.42
CA GLU A 32 -0.22 0.94 9.02
C GLU A 32 -0.85 1.68 10.22
N PRO A 33 -0.05 2.08 11.21
CA PRO A 33 -0.53 2.94 12.28
C PRO A 33 -1.16 4.22 11.70
N VAL A 34 -2.25 4.69 12.31
CA VAL A 34 -2.99 5.88 11.85
C VAL A 34 -2.05 7.08 11.65
N ALA A 35 -1.12 7.31 12.57
CA ALA A 35 -0.14 8.40 12.45
C ALA A 35 0.75 8.31 11.18
N VAL A 36 1.04 7.10 10.69
CA VAL A 36 1.83 6.91 9.46
C VAL A 36 0.99 7.27 8.23
N LEU A 37 -0.27 6.88 8.23
CA LEU A 37 -1.22 7.23 7.16
C LEU A 37 -1.47 8.75 7.12
N GLU A 38 -1.72 9.36 8.27
CA GLU A 38 -1.90 10.82 8.39
C GLU A 38 -0.67 11.59 7.92
N ALA A 39 0.53 11.13 8.30
CA ALA A 39 1.77 11.72 7.83
C ALA A 39 1.96 11.59 6.31
N ALA A 40 1.50 10.50 5.71
CA ALA A 40 1.52 10.33 4.25
C ALA A 40 0.57 11.32 3.57
N ILE A 41 -0.66 11.42 4.05
CA ILE A 41 -1.67 12.37 3.56
C ILE A 41 -1.14 13.81 3.70
N GLY A 42 -0.61 14.17 4.87
CA GLY A 42 -0.06 15.52 5.12
C GLY A 42 1.06 15.90 4.14
N ARG A 43 1.92 14.96 3.77
CA ARG A 43 2.98 15.21 2.76
C ARG A 43 2.39 15.49 1.37
N PHE A 44 1.39 14.74 0.94
CA PHE A 44 0.69 15.00 -0.32
C PHE A 44 -0.01 16.36 -0.33
N GLN A 45 -0.75 16.66 0.73
CA GLN A 45 -1.45 17.96 0.87
C GLN A 45 -0.47 19.13 0.89
N ALA A 46 0.65 19.02 1.62
CA ALA A 46 1.69 20.03 1.65
C ALA A 46 2.36 20.27 0.29
N ALA A 47 2.41 19.24 -0.56
CA ALA A 47 2.90 19.31 -1.92
C ALA A 47 1.82 19.72 -2.95
N GLY A 48 0.61 20.04 -2.51
CA GLY A 48 -0.51 20.43 -3.40
C GLY A 48 -1.06 19.27 -4.24
N VAL A 49 -0.83 18.02 -3.82
CA VAL A 49 -1.28 16.82 -4.54
C VAL A 49 -2.65 16.41 -4.00
N THR A 50 -3.59 16.14 -4.90
CA THR A 50 -4.93 15.68 -4.55
C THR A 50 -5.06 14.15 -4.59
N PRO A 51 -6.10 13.57 -3.93
CA PRO A 51 -6.35 12.12 -3.98
C PRO A 51 -6.46 11.59 -5.41
N GLU A 52 -7.11 12.32 -6.32
CA GLU A 52 -7.31 11.90 -7.72
C GLU A 52 -5.99 11.80 -8.48
N ILE A 53 -5.05 12.71 -8.21
CA ILE A 53 -3.72 12.67 -8.82
C ILE A 53 -3.00 11.40 -8.37
N VAL A 54 -2.99 11.11 -7.06
CA VAL A 54 -2.38 9.88 -6.54
C VAL A 54 -3.07 8.66 -7.12
N GLU A 55 -4.40 8.61 -7.09
CA GLU A 55 -5.18 7.49 -7.63
C GLU A 55 -4.82 7.20 -9.08
N SER A 56 -4.70 8.22 -9.93
CA SER A 56 -4.39 8.04 -11.35
C SER A 56 -3.03 7.37 -11.58
N HIS A 57 -2.04 7.67 -10.73
CA HIS A 57 -0.71 7.06 -10.81
C HIS A 57 -0.65 5.67 -10.14
N LEU A 58 -1.50 5.40 -9.17
CA LEU A 58 -1.64 4.04 -8.62
C LEU A 58 -2.34 3.12 -9.63
N HIS A 59 -3.30 3.64 -10.41
CA HIS A 59 -4.01 2.89 -11.45
C HIS A 59 -3.10 2.46 -12.59
N ASP A 60 -2.18 3.32 -13.03
CA ASP A 60 -1.24 3.01 -14.10
C ASP A 60 0.08 2.39 -13.57
N ALA A 61 0.12 2.05 -12.28
CA ALA A 61 1.31 1.50 -11.61
C ALA A 61 2.58 2.36 -11.77
N GLY A 62 2.42 3.65 -12.03
CA GLY A 62 3.51 4.59 -12.24
C GLY A 62 4.08 4.60 -13.67
N ASP A 63 3.42 3.96 -14.63
CA ASP A 63 3.92 3.84 -16.02
C ASP A 63 4.18 5.21 -16.66
N ARG A 64 3.29 6.19 -16.46
CA ARG A 64 3.49 7.54 -16.99
C ARG A 64 4.71 8.24 -16.39
N LEU A 65 4.93 8.08 -15.09
CA LEU A 65 6.12 8.63 -14.41
C LEU A 65 7.40 8.00 -14.97
N TYR A 66 7.38 6.67 -15.13
CA TYR A 66 8.52 5.93 -15.66
C TYR A 66 8.82 6.34 -17.10
N ALA A 67 7.82 6.43 -17.96
CA ALA A 67 7.99 6.84 -19.36
C ALA A 67 8.56 8.27 -19.48
N ALA A 68 8.08 9.18 -18.64
CA ALA A 68 8.59 10.56 -18.60
C ALA A 68 10.06 10.60 -18.14
N ALA A 69 10.41 9.88 -17.07
CA ALA A 69 11.78 9.78 -16.57
C ALA A 69 12.72 9.16 -17.62
N ALA A 70 12.28 8.09 -18.28
CA ALA A 70 13.05 7.39 -19.31
C ALA A 70 13.23 8.22 -20.59
N SER A 71 12.42 9.27 -20.81
CA SER A 71 12.51 10.12 -22.01
C SER A 71 13.82 10.93 -22.12
N GLY A 72 14.55 11.09 -21.02
CA GLY A 72 15.76 11.91 -20.95
C GLY A 72 15.53 13.41 -21.13
N ARG A 73 14.26 13.88 -21.14
CA ARG A 73 13.95 15.32 -21.26
C ARG A 73 14.42 16.07 -20.02
N VAL A 74 15.04 17.21 -20.21
CA VAL A 74 15.33 18.13 -19.11
C VAL A 74 13.99 18.61 -18.53
N SER A 75 13.89 18.68 -17.20
CA SER A 75 12.69 19.11 -16.49
C SER A 75 11.44 18.23 -16.71
N TRP A 76 11.62 16.94 -17.02
CA TRP A 76 10.53 15.98 -17.21
C TRP A 76 9.57 15.90 -16.03
N ALA A 77 10.06 16.12 -14.79
CA ALA A 77 9.23 16.08 -13.57
C ALA A 77 8.28 17.28 -13.44
N ALA A 78 8.52 18.37 -14.17
CA ALA A 78 7.72 19.60 -14.05
C ALA A 78 6.25 19.38 -14.42
N GLU A 79 5.96 18.49 -15.37
CA GLU A 79 4.59 18.15 -15.79
C GLU A 79 3.78 17.43 -14.69
N PHE A 80 4.47 16.88 -13.67
CA PHE A 80 3.87 16.18 -12.52
C PHE A 80 3.89 17.01 -11.24
N GLY A 81 4.33 18.26 -11.29
CA GLY A 81 4.46 19.13 -10.12
C GLY A 81 5.86 19.18 -9.49
N GLY A 82 6.86 18.67 -10.19
CA GLY A 82 8.29 18.70 -9.81
C GLY A 82 8.77 17.43 -9.12
N GLU A 83 10.06 17.38 -8.88
CA GLU A 83 10.78 16.20 -8.41
C GLU A 83 10.27 15.69 -7.04
N CYS A 84 9.86 16.59 -6.14
CA CYS A 84 9.34 16.21 -4.84
C CYS A 84 8.00 15.46 -4.96
N VAL A 85 7.09 15.95 -5.81
CA VAL A 85 5.80 15.31 -6.07
C VAL A 85 6.02 13.94 -6.72
N VAL A 86 6.89 13.86 -7.71
CA VAL A 86 7.25 12.59 -8.36
C VAL A 86 7.79 11.58 -7.34
N ALA A 87 8.70 12.00 -6.47
CA ALA A 87 9.26 11.13 -5.44
C ALA A 87 8.19 10.60 -4.46
N LEU A 88 7.25 11.46 -4.04
CA LEU A 88 6.14 11.07 -3.17
C LEU A 88 5.23 10.05 -3.85
N ILE A 89 4.84 10.29 -5.11
CA ILE A 89 3.96 9.39 -5.86
C ILE A 89 4.68 8.06 -6.15
N ALA A 90 5.95 8.09 -6.54
CA ALA A 90 6.72 6.86 -6.77
C ALA A 90 6.87 6.02 -5.50
N ALA A 91 7.06 6.66 -4.33
CA ALA A 91 7.06 5.97 -3.05
C ALA A 91 5.71 5.31 -2.75
N GLU A 92 4.60 5.96 -3.11
CA GLU A 92 3.26 5.41 -2.93
C GLU A 92 2.98 4.23 -3.87
N VAL A 93 3.41 4.32 -5.13
CA VAL A 93 3.38 3.18 -6.08
C VAL A 93 4.17 1.99 -5.50
N SER A 94 5.34 2.24 -4.90
CA SER A 94 6.13 1.18 -4.24
C SER A 94 5.41 0.58 -3.04
N ALA A 95 4.71 1.38 -2.23
CA ALA A 95 3.91 0.89 -1.11
C ALA A 95 2.77 -0.01 -1.57
N LEU A 96 2.05 0.39 -2.62
CA LEU A 96 1.01 -0.40 -3.26
C LEU A 96 1.58 -1.72 -3.82
N ALA A 97 2.69 -1.67 -4.54
CA ALA A 97 3.33 -2.87 -5.09
C ALA A 97 3.72 -3.86 -3.99
N SER A 98 4.27 -3.38 -2.88
CA SER A 98 4.61 -4.22 -1.72
C SER A 98 3.38 -4.88 -1.10
N HIS A 99 2.27 -4.14 -0.99
CA HIS A 99 0.99 -4.67 -0.56
C HIS A 99 0.48 -5.78 -1.50
N LEU A 100 0.52 -5.55 -2.81
CA LEU A 100 0.07 -6.52 -3.83
C LEU A 100 0.94 -7.79 -3.83
N VAL A 101 2.26 -7.66 -3.68
CA VAL A 101 3.18 -8.81 -3.55
C VAL A 101 2.82 -9.66 -2.33
N THR A 102 2.61 -9.04 -1.18
CA THR A 102 2.22 -9.74 0.04
C THR A 102 0.86 -10.43 -0.10
N ARG A 103 -0.10 -9.74 -0.71
CA ARG A 103 -1.43 -10.27 -0.98
C ARG A 103 -1.39 -11.48 -1.93
N ALA A 104 -0.63 -11.38 -3.01
CA ALA A 104 -0.46 -12.47 -3.97
C ALA A 104 0.23 -13.68 -3.33
N ALA A 105 1.24 -13.45 -2.48
CA ALA A 105 1.90 -14.51 -1.73
C ALA A 105 0.94 -15.23 -0.78
N SER A 106 0.04 -14.49 -0.12
CA SER A 106 -0.98 -15.04 0.79
C SER A 106 -1.99 -15.90 0.04
N ILE A 107 -2.50 -15.42 -1.12
CA ILE A 107 -3.44 -16.18 -1.96
C ILE A 107 -2.78 -17.48 -2.43
N ARG A 108 -1.52 -17.38 -2.90
CA ARG A 108 -0.76 -18.55 -3.35
C ARG A 108 -0.57 -19.58 -2.23
N ALA A 109 -0.24 -19.13 -1.01
CA ALA A 109 -0.07 -20.01 0.13
C ALA A 109 -1.36 -20.77 0.45
N ALA A 110 -2.50 -20.07 0.54
CA ALA A 110 -3.81 -20.69 0.78
C ALA A 110 -4.17 -21.73 -0.30
N SER A 111 -3.89 -21.41 -1.57
CA SER A 111 -4.15 -22.34 -2.67
C SER A 111 -3.28 -23.58 -2.60
N ILE A 112 -1.99 -23.43 -2.21
CA ILE A 112 -1.07 -24.56 -2.07
C ILE A 112 -1.47 -25.45 -0.90
N GLU A 113 -1.94 -24.89 0.22
CA GLU A 113 -2.44 -25.68 1.36
C GLU A 113 -3.56 -26.62 0.90
N VAL A 114 -4.56 -26.10 0.19
CA VAL A 114 -5.68 -26.91 -0.34
C VAL A 114 -5.17 -27.98 -1.34
N LEU A 115 -4.24 -27.62 -2.23
CA LEU A 115 -3.68 -28.58 -3.17
C LEU A 115 -2.93 -29.74 -2.47
N LEU A 116 -2.26 -29.47 -1.35
CA LEU A 116 -1.54 -30.48 -0.57
C LEU A 116 -2.46 -31.42 0.20
N GLU A 117 -3.74 -31.09 0.39
CA GLU A 117 -4.75 -32.00 0.95
C GLU A 117 -5.14 -33.10 -0.06
N GLU A 118 -5.13 -32.77 -1.37
CA GLU A 118 -5.59 -33.67 -2.43
C GLU A 118 -4.42 -34.33 -3.20
N TYR A 119 -3.28 -33.66 -3.31
CA TYR A 119 -2.18 -34.08 -4.18
C TYR A 119 -0.86 -34.16 -3.42
N SER A 120 0.04 -35.02 -3.91
CA SER A 120 1.40 -35.11 -3.38
C SER A 120 2.19 -33.83 -3.64
N ALA A 121 3.13 -33.48 -2.75
CA ALA A 121 4.01 -32.33 -2.94
C ALA A 121 4.84 -32.40 -4.22
N VAL A 122 5.11 -33.60 -4.75
CA VAL A 122 5.81 -33.80 -6.02
C VAL A 122 4.91 -33.39 -7.19
N THR A 123 3.63 -33.78 -7.15
CA THR A 123 2.64 -33.38 -8.16
C THR A 123 2.43 -31.87 -8.18
N VAL A 124 2.23 -31.27 -7.00
CA VAL A 124 2.08 -29.80 -6.86
C VAL A 124 3.34 -29.07 -7.36
N ALA A 125 4.53 -29.54 -7.00
CA ALA A 125 5.79 -28.96 -7.44
C ALA A 125 5.92 -28.97 -8.97
N SER A 126 5.59 -30.10 -9.60
CA SER A 126 5.59 -30.23 -11.06
C SER A 126 4.60 -29.29 -11.72
N SER A 127 3.37 -29.18 -11.19
CA SER A 127 2.33 -28.30 -11.74
C SER A 127 2.68 -26.82 -11.63
N LEU A 128 3.40 -26.42 -10.57
CA LEU A 128 3.82 -25.04 -10.32
C LEU A 128 5.19 -24.69 -10.92
N GLY A 129 5.91 -25.66 -11.48
CA GLY A 129 7.25 -25.44 -12.04
C GLY A 129 8.30 -25.08 -10.99
N VAL A 130 8.16 -25.58 -9.75
CA VAL A 130 9.06 -25.28 -8.63
C VAL A 130 9.64 -26.57 -8.02
N ALA A 131 10.72 -26.44 -7.23
CA ALA A 131 11.25 -27.58 -6.48
C ALA A 131 10.27 -27.99 -5.35
N ARG A 132 10.22 -29.30 -5.03
CA ARG A 132 9.39 -29.86 -3.95
C ARG A 132 9.56 -29.12 -2.61
N GLN A 133 10.79 -28.81 -2.23
CA GLN A 133 11.05 -28.05 -1.00
C GLN A 133 10.40 -26.67 -1.03
N LYS A 134 10.39 -26.03 -2.22
CA LYS A 134 9.79 -24.71 -2.41
C LYS A 134 8.27 -24.71 -2.20
N VAL A 135 7.58 -25.80 -2.49
CA VAL A 135 6.15 -25.96 -2.22
C VAL A 135 5.85 -25.74 -0.74
N TYR A 136 6.61 -26.40 0.14
CA TYR A 136 6.43 -26.27 1.60
C TYR A 136 6.78 -24.86 2.12
N GLU A 137 7.78 -24.21 1.52
CA GLU A 137 8.12 -22.82 1.87
C GLU A 137 6.99 -21.87 1.47
N LEU A 138 6.42 -22.06 0.28
CA LEU A 138 5.33 -21.25 -0.24
C LEU A 138 4.02 -21.44 0.54
N ALA A 139 3.75 -22.64 1.05
CA ALA A 139 2.58 -22.95 1.87
C ALA A 139 2.61 -22.32 3.26
N LYS A 140 3.79 -21.94 3.78
CA LYS A 140 3.91 -21.33 5.12
C LYS A 140 3.40 -19.91 5.25
N GLY A 141 2.97 -19.29 4.16
CA GLY A 141 2.40 -17.95 4.17
C GLY A 141 1.04 -17.93 4.85
N LYS A 142 0.94 -17.35 6.05
CA LYS A 142 -0.35 -17.19 6.73
C LYS A 142 -1.15 -16.09 6.06
N VAL A 143 -2.36 -16.44 5.64
CA VAL A 143 -3.36 -15.48 5.18
C VAL A 143 -4.09 -14.93 6.40
N GLY A 144 -3.94 -13.64 6.68
CA GLY A 144 -4.88 -12.95 7.54
C GLY A 144 -6.18 -12.75 6.78
N THR A 145 -7.31 -13.21 7.32
CA THR A 145 -8.63 -13.13 6.66
C THR A 145 -9.01 -11.71 6.25
N ASP A 146 -8.58 -10.71 7.00
CA ASP A 146 -8.85 -9.30 6.72
C ASP A 146 -8.04 -8.74 5.53
N PHE A 147 -6.89 -9.33 5.23
CA PHE A 147 -6.02 -8.89 4.16
C PHE A 147 -6.59 -9.21 2.77
N ILE A 148 -7.26 -10.35 2.63
CA ILE A 148 -7.90 -10.77 1.36
C ILE A 148 -9.16 -9.94 1.06
N LYS A 149 -9.87 -9.47 2.11
CA LYS A 149 -11.12 -8.73 1.97
C LYS A 149 -10.95 -7.26 1.55
N THR A 150 -9.73 -6.72 1.66
CA THR A 150 -9.48 -5.31 1.37
C THR A 150 -8.85 -5.17 -0.02
N THR A 151 -9.56 -4.62 -0.96
CA THR A 151 -9.00 -4.19 -2.24
C THR A 151 -8.68 -2.71 -2.18
N PRO A 152 -7.49 -2.27 -2.65
CA PRO A 152 -7.10 -0.85 -2.61
C PRO A 152 -8.09 0.11 -3.27
N TRP A 153 -8.82 -0.35 -4.26
CA TRP A 153 -9.81 0.41 -5.05
C TRP A 153 -11.24 -0.13 -4.96
N SER A 154 -11.57 -0.95 -3.99
CA SER A 154 -12.99 -1.26 -3.76
C SER A 154 -13.66 -0.03 -3.14
N SER A 155 -14.05 0.88 -4.00
CA SER A 155 -15.13 1.79 -3.71
C SER A 155 -16.43 1.10 -4.10
N LYS A 156 -17.19 0.70 -3.14
CA LYS A 156 -18.66 0.77 -3.15
C LYS A 156 -19.18 0.34 -1.83
#